data_72a7671a5c86fcc36318f80999997b3c
#
_entry.id   72a7671a5c86fcc36318f80999997b3c
#
_cell.length_a   1.000
_cell.length_b   1.000
_cell.length_c   1.000
_cell.angle_alpha   90.00
_cell.angle_beta   90.00
_cell.angle_gamma   90.00
#
_symmetry.space_group_name_H-M   'P 1'
#
loop_
_entity.id
_entity.type
_entity.pdbx_description
1 polymer ?
#
loop_
_entity_poly.entity_id
_entity_poly.type
_entity_poly.pdbx_seq_one_letter_code
_entity_poly.pdbx_strand_id
1 'polypeptide(L)'
;MCRLLQIIRECGLLEDLQRLPDGDLSWVEPKGDNLSGGQKQRISLARAVFQNASIYLLDDPLSAVDPSGRQKIFNQVITSDKESVVILMFYCSCIFSFMIYH
;
A
#
# COMPACT_ATOMS: atom_id res chain seq x y z
N MET A 1 4.31 17.08 -10.56
CA MET A 1 3.36 16.60 -9.52
C MET A 1 4.14 16.34 -8.24
N CYS A 2 3.61 16.72 -7.10
CA CYS A 2 4.25 16.43 -5.81
C CYS A 2 4.31 14.90 -5.61
N ARG A 3 5.46 14.37 -5.16
CA ARG A 3 5.67 12.95 -4.91
C ARG A 3 4.62 12.34 -3.98
N LEU A 4 4.23 13.07 -2.94
CA LEU A 4 3.20 12.64 -2.02
C LEU A 4 1.85 12.37 -2.73
N LEU A 5 1.41 13.29 -3.58
CA LEU A 5 0.16 13.14 -4.33
C LEU A 5 0.21 11.98 -5.32
N GLN A 6 1.36 11.74 -5.92
CA GLN A 6 1.57 10.59 -6.79
C GLN A 6 1.39 9.28 -6.02
N ILE A 7 2.07 9.13 -4.87
CA ILE A 7 1.98 7.93 -4.02
C ILE A 7 0.56 7.70 -3.51
N ILE A 8 -0.12 8.75 -3.06
CA ILE A 8 -1.52 8.67 -2.63
C ILE A 8 -2.41 8.10 -3.74
N ARG A 9 -2.20 8.54 -4.98
CA ARG A 9 -2.96 8.06 -6.14
C ARG A 9 -2.60 6.63 -6.49
N GLU A 10 -1.33 6.30 -6.56
CA GLU A 10 -0.82 4.97 -6.93
C GLU A 10 -1.21 3.90 -5.90
N CYS A 11 -1.21 4.24 -4.63
CA CYS A 11 -1.66 3.35 -3.55
C CYS A 11 -3.19 3.27 -3.39
N GLY A 12 -3.96 3.99 -4.21
CA GLY A 12 -5.43 3.96 -4.15
C GLY A 12 -6.03 4.69 -2.94
N LEU A 13 -5.28 5.60 -2.32
CA LEU A 13 -5.71 6.35 -1.14
C LEU A 13 -6.58 7.57 -1.47
N LEU A 14 -6.60 8.03 -2.71
CA LEU A 14 -7.30 9.27 -3.06
C LEU A 14 -8.80 9.20 -2.72
N GLU A 15 -9.45 8.10 -3.07
CA GLU A 15 -10.87 7.89 -2.77
C GLU A 15 -11.12 7.76 -1.26
N ASP A 16 -10.21 7.10 -0.53
CA ASP A 16 -10.31 6.96 0.92
C ASP A 16 -10.25 8.33 1.60
N LEU A 17 -9.31 9.19 1.19
CA LEU A 17 -9.19 10.54 1.73
C LEU A 17 -10.42 11.40 1.43
N GLN A 18 -11.01 11.25 0.23
CA GLN A 18 -12.24 11.97 -0.13
C GLN A 18 -13.46 11.56 0.71
N ARG A 19 -13.46 10.34 1.26
CA ARG A 19 -14.54 9.83 2.12
C ARG A 19 -14.37 10.19 3.59
N LEU A 20 -13.17 10.61 4.00
CA LEU A 20 -12.92 11.04 5.36
C LEU A 20 -13.45 12.47 5.59
N PRO A 21 -13.95 12.77 6.82
CA PRO A 21 -14.59 14.06 7.12
C PRO A 21 -13.72 15.28 6.79
N ASP A 22 -12.43 15.20 7.11
CA ASP A 22 -11.46 16.29 6.94
C ASP A 22 -10.34 15.93 5.94
N GLY A 23 -10.59 14.96 5.06
CA GLY A 23 -9.63 14.51 4.05
C GLY A 23 -8.32 14.02 4.68
N ASP A 24 -7.20 14.57 4.24
CA ASP A 24 -5.85 14.25 4.75
C ASP A 24 -5.56 14.80 6.14
N LEU A 25 -6.38 15.73 6.64
CA LEU A 25 -6.33 16.26 8.00
C LEU A 25 -7.19 15.48 9.00
N SER A 26 -7.87 14.44 8.55
CA SER A 26 -8.73 13.64 9.40
C SER A 26 -7.95 12.99 10.55
N TRP A 27 -8.54 13.06 11.74
CA TRP A 27 -7.96 12.39 12.90
C TRP A 27 -7.98 10.87 12.75
N VAL A 28 -6.86 10.24 13.03
CA VAL A 28 -6.73 8.78 13.07
C VAL A 28 -6.65 8.35 14.53
N GLU A 29 -7.59 7.51 14.95
CA GLU A 29 -7.62 6.97 16.29
C GLU A 29 -6.42 6.05 16.57
N PRO A 30 -6.07 5.83 17.87
CA PRO A 30 -5.02 4.88 18.23
C PRO A 30 -5.22 3.54 17.53
N LYS A 31 -4.16 2.94 16.98
CA LYS A 31 -4.18 1.71 16.16
C LYS A 31 -5.03 1.78 14.89
N GLY A 32 -5.50 2.99 14.52
CA GLY A 32 -6.35 3.19 13.35
C GLY A 32 -7.74 2.57 13.48
N ASP A 33 -8.33 2.60 14.68
CA ASP A 33 -9.61 1.92 14.96
C ASP A 33 -10.78 2.48 14.15
N ASN A 34 -10.69 3.72 13.68
CA ASN A 34 -11.65 4.35 12.78
C ASN A 34 -11.39 4.10 11.28
N LEU A 35 -10.41 3.27 10.94
CA LEU A 35 -10.06 2.93 9.55
C LEU A 35 -10.41 1.47 9.23
N SER A 36 -10.82 1.21 7.98
CA SER A 36 -10.97 -0.16 7.48
C SER A 36 -9.63 -0.88 7.34
N GLY A 37 -9.64 -2.22 7.29
CA GLY A 37 -8.43 -3.00 7.06
C GLY A 37 -7.73 -2.63 5.75
N GLY A 38 -8.47 -2.44 4.68
CA GLY A 38 -7.95 -2.00 3.38
C GLY A 38 -7.33 -0.61 3.44
N GLN A 39 -7.95 0.32 4.13
CA GLN A 39 -7.39 1.66 4.35
C GLN A 39 -6.08 1.61 5.13
N LYS A 40 -6.02 0.83 6.21
CA LYS A 40 -4.79 0.62 6.98
C LYS A 40 -3.66 0.07 6.11
N GLN A 41 -3.95 -0.93 5.28
CA GLN A 41 -2.95 -1.52 4.39
C GLN A 41 -2.45 -0.54 3.33
N ARG A 42 -3.35 0.21 2.69
CA ARG A 42 -2.96 1.23 1.70
C ARG A 42 -2.12 2.35 2.31
N ILE A 43 -2.46 2.80 3.51
CA ILE A 43 -1.67 3.81 4.25
C ILE A 43 -0.29 3.24 4.60
N SER A 44 -0.21 2.03 5.10
CA SER A 44 1.05 1.38 5.44
C SER A 44 1.96 1.23 4.22
N LEU A 45 1.40 0.79 3.09
CA LEU A 45 2.14 0.69 1.83
C LEU A 45 2.61 2.06 1.33
N ALA A 46 1.76 3.07 1.36
CA ALA A 46 2.11 4.43 0.95
C ALA A 46 3.26 5.01 1.80
N ARG A 47 3.23 4.76 3.11
CA ARG A 47 4.31 5.18 4.02
C ARG A 47 5.63 4.48 3.69
N ALA A 48 5.59 3.18 3.39
CA ALA A 48 6.78 2.43 2.97
C ALA A 48 7.34 3.00 1.66
N VAL A 49 6.52 3.16 0.64
CA VAL A 49 6.94 3.70 -0.67
C VAL A 49 7.47 5.12 -0.56
N PHE A 50 6.91 5.93 0.33
CA PHE A 50 7.38 7.30 0.56
C PHE A 50 8.82 7.36 1.10
N GLN A 51 9.26 6.34 1.83
CA GLN A 51 10.64 6.25 2.35
C GLN A 51 11.70 6.09 1.26
N ASN A 52 11.31 5.65 0.04
CA ASN A 52 12.23 5.44 -1.08
C ASN A 52 13.41 4.52 -0.72
N ALA A 53 13.11 3.38 -0.14
CA ALA A 53 14.11 2.41 0.26
C ALA A 53 14.62 1.62 -0.95
N SER A 54 15.85 1.12 -0.87
CA SER A 54 16.41 0.23 -1.89
C SER A 54 15.84 -1.20 -1.81
N ILE A 55 15.32 -1.59 -0.64
CA ILE A 55 14.74 -2.91 -0.40
C ILE A 55 13.44 -2.73 0.38
N TYR A 56 12.37 -3.35 -0.11
CA TYR A 56 11.08 -3.40 0.57
C TYR A 56 10.75 -4.84 0.96
N LEU A 57 10.45 -5.05 2.23
CA LEU A 57 9.90 -6.29 2.74
C LEU A 57 8.42 -6.08 3.06
N LEU A 58 7.55 -6.70 2.30
CA LEU A 58 6.11 -6.53 2.42
C LEU A 58 5.46 -7.87 2.77
N ASP A 59 4.83 -7.92 3.94
CA ASP A 59 4.12 -9.10 4.42
C ASP A 59 2.63 -8.96 4.12
N ASP A 60 2.16 -9.75 3.16
CA ASP A 60 0.76 -9.79 2.69
C ASP A 60 0.12 -8.39 2.53
N PRO A 61 0.77 -7.47 1.79
CA PRO A 61 0.45 -6.04 1.85
C PRO A 61 -0.91 -5.69 1.24
N LEU A 62 -1.56 -6.60 0.54
CA LEU A 62 -2.79 -6.36 -0.21
C LEU A 62 -3.93 -7.30 0.18
N SER A 63 -3.83 -8.03 1.31
CA SER A 63 -4.82 -9.04 1.72
C SER A 63 -6.23 -8.47 1.95
N ALA A 64 -6.32 -7.25 2.48
CA ALA A 64 -7.59 -6.58 2.76
C ALA A 64 -8.05 -5.64 1.62
N VAL A 65 -7.37 -5.67 0.47
CA VAL A 65 -7.72 -4.88 -0.71
C VAL A 65 -8.51 -5.76 -1.69
N ASP A 66 -9.54 -5.20 -2.31
CA ASP A 66 -10.34 -5.91 -3.33
C ASP A 66 -9.50 -6.31 -4.56
N PRO A 67 -9.90 -7.33 -5.34
CA PRO A 67 -9.10 -7.85 -6.45
C PRO A 67 -8.70 -6.80 -7.50
N SER A 68 -9.60 -5.87 -7.85
CA SER A 68 -9.31 -4.82 -8.82
C SER A 68 -8.31 -3.80 -8.29
N GLY A 69 -8.45 -3.43 -7.03
CA GLY A 69 -7.51 -2.56 -6.33
C GLY A 69 -6.13 -3.19 -6.18
N ARG A 70 -6.05 -4.49 -5.89
CA ARG A 70 -4.78 -5.24 -5.82
C ARG A 70 -4.01 -5.16 -7.12
N GLN A 71 -4.66 -5.46 -8.24
CA GLN A 71 -4.02 -5.45 -9.55
C GLN A 71 -3.48 -4.06 -9.89
N LYS A 72 -4.26 -3.03 -9.61
CA LYS A 72 -3.86 -1.63 -9.86
C LYS A 72 -2.65 -1.23 -9.02
N ILE A 73 -2.69 -1.47 -7.72
CA ILE A 73 -1.60 -1.15 -6.81
C ILE A 73 -0.35 -1.96 -7.16
N PHE A 74 -0.49 -3.24 -7.45
CA PHE A 74 0.61 -4.11 -7.85
C PHE A 74 1.34 -3.55 -9.06
N ASN A 75 0.61 -3.19 -10.12
CA ASN A 75 1.20 -2.67 -11.35
C ASN A 75 1.80 -1.28 -11.18
N GLN A 76 1.18 -0.42 -10.38
CA GLN A 76 1.60 0.97 -10.24
C GLN A 76 2.69 1.19 -9.20
N VAL A 77 2.71 0.39 -8.15
CA VAL A 77 3.61 0.58 -7.02
C VAL A 77 4.73 -0.46 -7.02
N ILE A 78 4.36 -1.73 -7.10
CA ILE A 78 5.30 -2.83 -6.86
C ILE A 78 6.19 -3.07 -8.08
N THR A 79 5.66 -2.94 -9.29
CA THR A 79 6.42 -3.21 -10.52
C THR A 79 6.98 -1.95 -11.19
N SER A 80 6.63 -0.77 -10.73
CA SER A 80 7.01 0.50 -11.39
C SER A 80 8.42 0.98 -11.01
N ASP A 81 8.89 0.66 -9.83
CA ASP A 81 10.21 1.08 -9.34
C ASP A 81 11.28 0.06 -9.75
N LYS A 82 12.03 0.41 -10.81
CA LYS A 82 13.08 -0.44 -11.39
C LYS A 82 14.39 -0.46 -10.59
N GLU A 83 14.53 0.40 -9.59
CA GLU A 83 15.77 0.53 -8.80
C GLU A 83 15.68 -0.17 -7.45
N SER A 84 14.48 -0.55 -7.03
CA SER A 84 14.25 -1.17 -5.71
C SER A 84 13.95 -2.66 -5.84
N VAL A 85 14.43 -3.44 -4.89
CA VAL A 85 14.08 -4.86 -4.74
C VAL A 85 12.85 -4.97 -3.84
N VAL A 86 11.79 -5.57 -4.36
CA VAL A 86 10.56 -5.80 -3.59
C VAL A 86 10.44 -7.28 -3.29
N ILE A 87 10.39 -7.63 -2.01
CA ILE A 87 10.18 -9.00 -1.53
C ILE A 87 8.76 -9.07 -0.97
N LEU A 88 7.92 -9.84 -1.62
CA LEU A 88 6.55 -10.08 -1.19
C LEU A 88 6.45 -11.41 -0.46
N MET A 89 5.82 -11.40 0.71
CA MET A 89 5.46 -12.59 1.45
C MET A 89 3.94 -12.77 1.39
N PHE A 90 3.49 -13.94 0.94
CA PHE A 90 2.08 -14.30 0.91
C PHE A 90 1.82 -15.45 1.87
N TYR A 91 0.89 -15.26 2.79
CA TYR A 91 0.33 -16.34 3.57
C TYR A 91 -0.74 -17.07 2.75
N CYS A 92 -0.34 -18.12 2.06
CA CYS A 92 -1.31 -19.11 1.63
C CYS A 92 -1.30 -20.23 2.67
N SER A 93 -2.46 -20.75 3.04
CA SER A 93 -2.70 -21.66 4.16
C SER A 93 -1.86 -22.95 4.20
N CYS A 94 -0.95 -23.16 3.25
CA CYS A 94 -0.05 -24.32 3.20
C CYS A 94 1.35 -24.05 2.67
N ILE A 95 1.68 -22.87 2.10
CA ILE A 95 3.00 -22.64 1.48
C ILE A 95 3.40 -21.17 1.59
N PHE A 96 4.57 -20.88 2.15
CA PHE A 96 5.22 -19.57 2.00
C PHE A 96 5.65 -19.40 0.54
N SER A 97 5.04 -18.45 -0.15
CA SER A 97 5.49 -18.06 -1.48
C SER A 97 6.26 -16.74 -1.41
N PHE A 98 7.53 -16.80 -1.76
CA PHE A 98 8.35 -15.61 -1.94
C PHE A 98 8.36 -15.21 -3.40
N MET A 99 8.04 -13.95 -3.68
CA MET A 99 8.26 -13.37 -5.00
C MET A 99 9.23 -12.19 -4.85
N ILE A 100 10.31 -12.23 -5.62
CA ILE A 100 11.30 -11.15 -5.69
C ILE A 100 11.09 -10.43 -7.02
N TYR A 101 10.89 -9.13 -6.96
CA TYR A 101 10.83 -8.25 -8.14
C TYR A 101 12.05 -7.33 -8.16
N HIS A 102 12.63 -7.24 -9.33
CA HIS A 102 13.68 -6.29 -9.65
C HIS A 102 13.13 -5.17 -10.49
#